data_dc37e55d0dd00c02fc4b4149538e1adb
#
_entry.id   dc37e55d0dd00c02fc4b4149538e1adb
#
_cell.length_a   1.000
_cell.length_b   1.000
_cell.length_c   1.000
_cell.angle_alpha   90.00
_cell.angle_beta   90.00
_cell.angle_gamma   90.00
#
_symmetry.space_group_name_H-M   'P 1'
#
loop_
_entity.id
_entity.type
_entity.pdbx_description
1 polymer ?
#
loop_
_entity_poly.entity_id
_entity_poly.type
_entity_poly.pdbx_seq_one_letter_code
_entity_poly.pdbx_strand_id
1 'polypeptide(L)'
;MHLLFISSNRIGDALINLQVLNKYIRKNKKNIEITLVSGSLPLPLYDDYSMIKKRVILTKRKYNFHWWDLYKELSKDKYDEIIDFRSSLISYFLRTKKRKIFKMKKFQNIYGQIHEHFETDIDRDFKIFTDRVRNIFPKSNYACIAPFTNWPPKEWPTDKYIDVCKYLISKGVSKIYILGSSEESSKFELFSNALGPNVINRCGKQHILNDYGLLSKARLFIGNDSSMMHMSALSKTPSICLFGPTDDKVYFPEIFPHCHLVRSSEAYVDLVKKTNNFTLNNCLMDDVNYNQVIEKIDLILNA
;
A
#
# COMPACT_ATOMS: atom_id res chain seq x y z
N MET A 1 -7.45 -15.62 23.06
CA MET A 1 -8.09 -14.31 22.79
C MET A 1 -8.72 -14.37 21.41
N HIS A 2 -10.03 -14.04 21.31
CA HIS A 2 -10.73 -13.98 20.02
C HIS A 2 -10.87 -12.51 19.59
N LEU A 3 -10.17 -12.14 18.50
CA LEU A 3 -10.14 -10.81 17.93
C LEU A 3 -11.02 -10.73 16.67
N LEU A 4 -11.94 -9.78 16.61
CA LEU A 4 -12.55 -9.35 15.34
C LEU A 4 -11.74 -8.18 14.77
N PHE A 5 -11.21 -8.36 13.57
CA PHE A 5 -10.42 -7.35 12.88
C PHE A 5 -11.12 -6.94 11.58
N ILE A 6 -11.70 -5.75 11.57
CA ILE A 6 -12.40 -5.18 10.42
C ILE A 6 -11.44 -4.23 9.69
N SER A 7 -10.87 -4.71 8.60
CA SER A 7 -9.89 -4.01 7.77
C SER A 7 -10.56 -3.24 6.61
N SER A 8 -9.78 -2.82 5.63
CA SER A 8 -10.22 -2.02 4.49
C SER A 8 -10.57 -2.87 3.26
N ASN A 9 -11.20 -2.22 2.27
CA ASN A 9 -11.40 -2.75 0.92
C ASN A 9 -10.28 -2.35 -0.06
N ARG A 10 -9.39 -1.46 0.35
CA ARG A 10 -8.25 -1.00 -0.45
C ARG A 10 -6.97 -1.64 0.07
N ILE A 11 -6.08 -2.03 -0.84
CA ILE A 11 -4.81 -2.69 -0.50
C ILE A 11 -3.92 -1.76 0.34
N GLY A 12 -3.78 -0.47 -0.05
CA GLY A 12 -2.96 0.50 0.67
C GLY A 12 -3.38 0.67 2.13
N ASP A 13 -4.67 0.90 2.37
CA ASP A 13 -5.21 1.02 3.74
C ASP A 13 -5.03 -0.28 4.53
N ALA A 14 -5.24 -1.44 3.89
CA ALA A 14 -5.08 -2.73 4.54
C ALA A 14 -3.62 -2.98 4.96
N LEU A 15 -2.64 -2.56 4.14
CA LEU A 15 -1.21 -2.61 4.48
C LEU A 15 -0.91 -1.77 5.72
N ILE A 16 -1.47 -0.57 5.81
CA ILE A 16 -1.29 0.30 6.98
C ILE A 16 -1.93 -0.37 8.21
N ASN A 17 -3.12 -0.95 8.08
CA ASN A 17 -3.84 -1.63 9.18
C ASN A 17 -3.10 -2.89 9.68
N LEU A 18 -2.33 -3.56 8.81
CA LEU A 18 -1.53 -4.73 9.17
C LEU A 18 -0.52 -4.45 10.29
N GLN A 19 -0.04 -3.22 10.44
CA GLN A 19 0.87 -2.85 11.51
C GLN A 19 0.23 -3.09 12.89
N VAL A 20 -1.04 -2.70 13.03
CA VAL A 20 -1.82 -2.92 14.25
C VAL A 20 -2.06 -4.42 14.47
N LEU A 21 -2.47 -5.15 13.44
CA LEU A 21 -2.71 -6.59 13.52
C LEU A 21 -1.46 -7.33 13.99
N ASN A 22 -0.31 -7.04 13.39
CA ASN A 22 0.97 -7.66 13.75
C ASN A 22 1.35 -7.39 15.21
N LYS A 23 1.10 -6.17 15.71
CA LYS A 23 1.34 -5.86 17.11
C LYS A 23 0.46 -6.71 18.04
N TYR A 24 -0.83 -6.84 17.73
CA TYR A 24 -1.74 -7.68 18.50
C TYR A 24 -1.29 -9.16 18.52
N ILE A 25 -0.86 -9.68 17.37
CA ILE A 25 -0.33 -11.04 17.26
C ILE A 25 0.92 -11.22 18.12
N ARG A 26 1.86 -10.28 18.08
CA ARG A 26 3.10 -10.32 18.88
C ARG A 26 2.80 -10.21 20.37
N LYS A 27 1.95 -9.25 20.76
CA LYS A 27 1.58 -9.02 22.17
C LYS A 27 0.96 -10.26 22.80
N ASN A 28 0.16 -11.00 22.06
CA ASN A 28 -0.51 -12.23 22.55
C ASN A 28 0.31 -13.50 22.31
N LYS A 29 1.61 -13.39 21.96
CA LYS A 29 2.53 -14.52 21.72
C LYS A 29 1.91 -15.58 20.78
N LYS A 30 1.20 -15.14 19.76
CA LYS A 30 0.44 -15.96 18.80
C LYS A 30 -0.73 -16.77 19.41
N ASN A 31 -1.05 -16.59 20.69
CA ASN A 31 -2.24 -17.20 21.33
C ASN A 31 -3.47 -16.31 21.08
N ILE A 32 -3.81 -16.14 19.80
CA ILE A 32 -4.90 -15.29 19.32
C ILE A 32 -5.59 -15.99 18.15
N GLU A 33 -6.90 -16.02 18.17
CA GLU A 33 -7.74 -16.40 17.05
C GLU A 33 -8.35 -15.14 16.44
N ILE A 34 -8.32 -15.03 15.13
CA ILE A 34 -8.75 -13.82 14.44
C ILE A 34 -9.89 -14.15 13.48
N THR A 35 -10.99 -13.42 13.62
CA THR A 35 -11.99 -13.28 12.56
C THR A 35 -11.65 -12.02 11.78
N LEU A 36 -11.29 -12.17 10.50
CA LEU A 36 -10.95 -11.07 9.59
C LEU A 36 -12.16 -10.70 8.75
N VAL A 37 -12.48 -9.41 8.70
CA VAL A 37 -13.38 -8.81 7.71
C VAL A 37 -12.56 -7.91 6.79
N SER A 38 -12.58 -8.17 5.49
CA SER A 38 -11.81 -7.41 4.50
C SER A 38 -12.51 -7.40 3.15
N GLY A 39 -12.14 -6.47 2.26
CA GLY A 39 -12.51 -6.56 0.85
C GLY A 39 -11.79 -7.71 0.15
N SER A 40 -12.28 -8.10 -1.03
CA SER A 40 -11.67 -9.17 -1.83
C SER A 40 -10.24 -8.83 -2.29
N LEU A 41 -10.01 -7.57 -2.69
CA LEU A 41 -8.70 -7.13 -3.20
C LEU A 41 -7.55 -7.24 -2.18
N PRO A 42 -7.69 -6.79 -0.91
CA PRO A 42 -6.62 -6.90 0.07
C PRO A 42 -6.56 -8.27 0.77
N LEU A 43 -7.55 -9.15 0.57
CA LEU A 43 -7.62 -10.44 1.25
C LEU A 43 -6.33 -11.28 1.11
N PRO A 44 -5.67 -11.34 -0.08
CA PRO A 44 -4.42 -12.10 -0.23
C PRO A 44 -3.25 -11.63 0.65
N LEU A 45 -3.28 -10.39 1.16
CA LEU A 45 -2.26 -9.92 2.13
C LEU A 45 -2.23 -10.74 3.42
N TYR A 46 -3.33 -11.44 3.73
CA TYR A 46 -3.53 -12.16 4.97
C TYR A 46 -3.39 -13.69 4.83
N ASP A 47 -3.02 -14.20 3.65
CA ASP A 47 -3.06 -15.64 3.36
C ASP A 47 -2.18 -16.47 4.28
N ASP A 48 -1.01 -15.97 4.63
CA ASP A 48 -0.04 -16.70 5.45
C ASP A 48 -0.22 -16.44 6.97
N TYR A 49 -1.33 -15.79 7.37
CA TYR A 49 -1.65 -15.54 8.78
C TYR A 49 -2.42 -16.72 9.39
N SER A 50 -1.72 -17.71 9.91
CA SER A 50 -2.32 -18.95 10.49
C SER A 50 -3.28 -18.71 11.66
N MET A 51 -3.19 -17.55 12.32
CA MET A 51 -4.07 -17.11 13.39
C MET A 51 -5.45 -16.69 12.90
N ILE A 52 -5.62 -16.39 11.61
CA ILE A 52 -6.92 -16.05 11.02
C ILE A 52 -7.69 -17.33 10.77
N LYS A 53 -8.67 -17.61 11.65
CA LYS A 53 -9.50 -18.81 11.58
C LYS A 53 -10.74 -18.63 10.72
N LYS A 54 -11.20 -17.38 10.60
CA LYS A 54 -12.40 -17.04 9.82
C LYS A 54 -12.14 -15.81 8.97
N ARG A 55 -12.52 -15.88 7.69
CA ARG A 55 -12.43 -14.76 6.73
C ARG A 55 -13.82 -14.43 6.21
N VAL A 56 -14.22 -13.18 6.35
CA VAL A 56 -15.50 -12.67 5.88
C VAL A 56 -15.23 -11.57 4.84
N ILE A 57 -15.67 -11.81 3.61
CA ILE A 57 -15.47 -10.87 2.50
C ILE A 57 -16.58 -9.82 2.53
N LEU A 58 -16.20 -8.56 2.64
CA LEU A 58 -17.12 -7.45 2.57
C LEU A 58 -17.34 -7.04 1.11
N THR A 59 -18.43 -7.52 0.53
CA THR A 59 -18.85 -7.14 -0.82
C THR A 59 -19.98 -6.12 -0.73
N LYS A 60 -19.79 -4.94 -1.31
CA LYS A 60 -20.84 -3.90 -1.35
C LYS A 60 -22.06 -4.41 -2.10
N ARG A 61 -23.24 -4.24 -1.50
CA ARG A 61 -24.55 -4.55 -2.11
C ARG A 61 -25.40 -3.28 -2.20
N LYS A 62 -26.33 -3.24 -3.16
CA LYS A 62 -27.32 -2.16 -3.23
C LYS A 62 -28.05 -2.01 -1.89
N TYR A 63 -28.44 -0.80 -1.55
CA TYR A 63 -29.16 -0.45 -0.31
C TYR A 63 -28.46 -0.86 0.98
N ASN A 64 -27.14 -1.08 0.96
CA ASN A 64 -26.35 -1.45 2.14
C ASN A 64 -26.74 -2.77 2.81
N PHE A 65 -27.46 -3.66 2.15
CA PHE A 65 -27.84 -4.97 2.70
C PHE A 65 -26.64 -5.84 3.13
N HIS A 66 -25.45 -5.58 2.58
CA HIS A 66 -24.22 -6.25 3.01
C HIS A 66 -23.90 -6.09 4.50
N TRP A 67 -24.39 -5.01 5.15
CA TRP A 67 -24.21 -4.83 6.60
C TRP A 67 -25.06 -5.79 7.41
N TRP A 68 -26.26 -6.11 6.92
CA TRP A 68 -27.14 -7.09 7.56
C TRP A 68 -26.60 -8.51 7.44
N ASP A 69 -26.09 -8.89 6.25
CA ASP A 69 -25.46 -10.19 6.05
C ASP A 69 -24.22 -10.33 6.94
N LEU A 70 -23.42 -9.27 7.01
CA LEU A 70 -22.24 -9.22 7.87
C LEU A 70 -22.60 -9.35 9.36
N TYR A 71 -23.67 -8.67 9.80
CA TYR A 71 -24.15 -8.78 11.19
C TYR A 71 -24.58 -10.21 11.52
N LYS A 72 -25.39 -10.82 10.66
CA LYS A 72 -25.82 -12.21 10.85
C LYS A 72 -24.65 -13.18 10.96
N GLU A 73 -23.61 -12.94 10.21
CA GLU A 73 -22.43 -13.80 10.21
C GLU A 73 -21.56 -13.59 11.45
N LEU A 74 -21.36 -12.34 11.86
CA LEU A 74 -20.46 -11.99 12.96
C LEU A 74 -21.14 -12.11 14.34
N SER A 75 -22.46 -11.96 14.44
CA SER A 75 -23.20 -12.05 15.71
C SER A 75 -23.28 -13.46 16.30
N LYS A 76 -22.92 -14.48 15.52
CA LYS A 76 -22.82 -15.86 15.97
C LYS A 76 -21.71 -16.07 17.00
N ASP A 77 -20.68 -15.22 16.94
CA ASP A 77 -19.49 -15.31 17.77
C ASP A 77 -19.49 -14.27 18.90
N LYS A 78 -18.67 -14.51 19.94
CA LYS A 78 -18.32 -13.53 20.97
C LYS A 78 -16.84 -13.19 20.81
N TYR A 79 -16.52 -11.90 20.89
CA TYR A 79 -15.16 -11.43 20.71
C TYR A 79 -14.61 -10.87 22.03
N ASP A 80 -13.34 -11.11 22.31
CA ASP A 80 -12.66 -10.44 23.42
C ASP A 80 -12.40 -8.97 23.08
N GLU A 81 -12.04 -8.70 21.82
CA GLU A 81 -11.81 -7.34 21.34
C GLU A 81 -12.25 -7.19 19.87
N ILE A 82 -12.78 -6.02 19.52
CA ILE A 82 -13.10 -5.60 18.17
C ILE A 82 -12.18 -4.44 17.80
N ILE A 83 -11.50 -4.57 16.65
CA ILE A 83 -10.76 -3.50 15.99
C ILE A 83 -11.46 -3.19 14.67
N ASP A 84 -11.90 -1.95 14.50
CA ASP A 84 -12.63 -1.54 13.31
C ASP A 84 -12.00 -0.30 12.68
N PHE A 85 -11.39 -0.47 11.51
CA PHE A 85 -10.81 0.62 10.70
C PHE A 85 -11.81 1.28 9.75
N ARG A 86 -13.04 0.81 9.73
CA ARG A 86 -14.07 1.34 8.82
C ARG A 86 -15.07 2.25 9.51
N SER A 87 -14.97 2.43 10.83
CA SER A 87 -15.96 3.14 11.64
C SER A 87 -17.36 2.62 11.40
N SER A 88 -17.54 1.31 11.27
CA SER A 88 -18.80 0.70 10.93
C SER A 88 -19.75 0.67 12.12
N LEU A 89 -21.03 0.96 11.89
CA LEU A 89 -22.05 0.87 12.94
C LEU A 89 -22.20 -0.55 13.49
N ILE A 90 -21.90 -1.57 12.68
CA ILE A 90 -22.02 -2.98 13.06
C ILE A 90 -21.20 -3.31 14.31
N SER A 91 -20.04 -2.68 14.45
CA SER A 91 -19.16 -2.90 15.61
C SER A 91 -19.82 -2.59 16.94
N TYR A 92 -20.83 -1.71 16.96
CA TYR A 92 -21.56 -1.36 18.19
C TYR A 92 -22.59 -2.41 18.60
N PHE A 93 -23.09 -3.22 17.66
CA PHE A 93 -24.12 -4.23 17.91
C PHE A 93 -23.56 -5.63 18.18
N LEU A 94 -22.27 -5.82 18.01
CA LEU A 94 -21.62 -7.12 18.26
C LEU A 94 -21.20 -7.25 19.73
N ARG A 95 -21.24 -8.49 20.23
CA ARG A 95 -20.86 -8.83 21.62
C ARG A 95 -19.33 -8.84 21.78
N THR A 96 -18.80 -7.95 22.62
CA THR A 96 -17.37 -7.84 22.89
C THR A 96 -17.10 -7.27 24.27
N LYS A 97 -15.90 -7.58 24.84
CA LYS A 97 -15.40 -6.96 26.07
C LYS A 97 -14.76 -5.59 25.83
N LYS A 98 -14.10 -5.43 24.69
CA LYS A 98 -13.39 -4.20 24.30
C LYS A 98 -13.65 -3.85 22.84
N ARG A 99 -13.64 -2.55 22.56
CA ARG A 99 -13.87 -2.05 21.19
C ARG A 99 -12.95 -0.87 20.93
N LYS A 100 -12.21 -0.94 19.83
CA LYS A 100 -11.40 0.17 19.30
C LYS A 100 -11.84 0.44 17.88
N ILE A 101 -12.47 1.59 17.67
CA ILE A 101 -12.97 2.01 16.36
C ILE A 101 -12.11 3.19 15.90
N PHE A 102 -11.39 3.00 14.81
CA PHE A 102 -10.55 4.04 14.23
C PHE A 102 -11.40 4.97 13.37
N LYS A 103 -11.34 6.26 13.66
CA LYS A 103 -11.94 7.32 12.85
C LYS A 103 -10.83 8.24 12.36
N MET A 104 -10.59 8.21 11.07
CA MET A 104 -9.57 9.05 10.43
C MET A 104 -9.88 10.54 10.62
N LYS A 105 -8.90 11.29 11.09
CA LYS A 105 -8.92 12.76 11.17
C LYS A 105 -8.37 13.33 9.86
N LYS A 106 -8.95 14.39 9.36
CA LYS A 106 -8.47 15.09 8.16
C LYS A 106 -7.14 15.82 8.44
N PHE A 107 -6.33 15.97 7.42
CA PHE A 107 -5.08 16.75 7.45
C PHE A 107 -4.02 16.28 8.47
N GLN A 108 -4.07 15.03 8.88
CA GLN A 108 -3.08 14.43 9.76
C GLN A 108 -2.56 13.13 9.13
N ASN A 109 -1.28 12.86 9.31
CA ASN A 109 -0.65 11.66 8.76
C ASN A 109 -1.31 10.39 9.27
N ILE A 110 -1.70 9.51 8.35
CA ILE A 110 -2.46 8.29 8.66
C ILE A 110 -1.68 7.32 9.56
N TYR A 111 -0.37 7.22 9.37
CA TYR A 111 0.48 6.35 10.19
C TYR A 111 0.53 6.86 11.63
N GLY A 112 0.76 8.17 11.82
CA GLY A 112 0.77 8.79 13.14
C GLY A 112 -0.57 8.62 13.88
N GLN A 113 -1.69 8.86 13.19
CA GLN A 113 -3.02 8.68 13.77
C GLN A 113 -3.28 7.26 14.26
N ILE A 114 -2.88 6.25 13.47
CA ILE A 114 -3.06 4.84 13.81
C ILE A 114 -2.19 4.48 15.01
N HIS A 115 -0.95 4.93 15.05
CA HIS A 115 -0.07 4.69 16.18
C HIS A 115 -0.61 5.33 17.47
N GLU A 116 -1.08 6.58 17.41
CA GLU A 116 -1.70 7.26 18.53
C GLU A 116 -2.97 6.52 19.01
N HIS A 117 -3.90 6.23 18.11
CA HIS A 117 -5.20 5.62 18.43
C HIS A 117 -5.09 4.21 19.05
N PHE A 118 -4.15 3.42 18.55
CA PHE A 118 -3.96 2.03 19.02
C PHE A 118 -2.85 1.92 20.08
N GLU A 119 -2.28 3.05 20.52
CA GLU A 119 -1.18 3.09 21.49
C GLU A 119 -0.04 2.15 21.04
N THR A 120 0.33 2.28 19.77
CA THR A 120 1.34 1.43 19.17
C THR A 120 2.60 2.26 18.89
N ASP A 121 3.77 1.70 19.16
CA ASP A 121 5.00 2.27 18.64
C ASP A 121 5.09 2.02 17.14
N ILE A 122 5.79 2.91 16.43
CA ILE A 122 6.13 2.71 15.04
C ILE A 122 6.94 1.43 14.95
N ASP A 123 6.36 0.39 14.35
CA ASP A 123 7.05 -0.88 14.18
C ASP A 123 8.12 -0.74 13.08
N ARG A 124 9.29 -0.23 13.46
CA ARG A 124 10.44 -0.14 12.56
C ARG A 124 10.90 -1.51 12.06
N ASP A 125 10.49 -2.58 12.74
CA ASP A 125 10.76 -3.97 12.38
C ASP A 125 9.56 -4.69 11.79
N PHE A 126 8.61 -3.91 11.27
CA PHE A 126 7.45 -4.47 10.60
C PHE A 126 7.88 -5.46 9.52
N LYS A 127 7.25 -6.62 9.54
CA LYS A 127 7.35 -7.63 8.47
C LYS A 127 5.97 -8.24 8.29
N ILE A 128 5.55 -8.40 7.06
CA ILE A 128 4.39 -9.22 6.76
C ILE A 128 4.74 -10.67 7.13
N PHE A 129 3.85 -11.35 7.87
CA PHE A 129 4.03 -12.77 8.17
C PHE A 129 3.82 -13.57 6.89
N THR A 130 4.92 -13.94 6.25
CA THR A 130 4.90 -14.77 5.04
C THR A 130 6.21 -15.53 4.94
N ASP A 131 6.10 -16.82 4.64
CA ASP A 131 7.26 -17.66 4.30
C ASP A 131 7.53 -17.68 2.79
N ARG A 132 6.62 -17.14 1.96
CA ARG A 132 6.74 -17.10 0.49
C ARG A 132 7.95 -16.30 0.00
N VAL A 133 8.52 -15.46 0.88
CA VAL A 133 9.56 -14.47 0.53
C VAL A 133 10.98 -14.99 0.75
N ARG A 134 11.16 -16.03 1.57
CA ARG A 134 12.48 -16.35 2.15
C ARG A 134 13.56 -16.68 1.13
N ASN A 135 13.24 -17.25 -0.05
CA ASN A 135 14.24 -17.75 -0.98
C ASN A 135 14.01 -17.40 -2.46
N ILE A 136 12.99 -16.60 -2.80
CA ILE A 136 12.59 -16.39 -4.21
C ILE A 136 13.42 -15.32 -4.90
N PHE A 137 13.87 -14.31 -4.16
CA PHE A 137 14.64 -13.20 -4.71
C PHE A 137 15.94 -13.01 -3.93
N PRO A 138 17.10 -13.35 -4.51
CA PRO A 138 18.38 -12.96 -3.93
C PRO A 138 18.48 -11.44 -3.92
N LYS A 139 19.18 -10.87 -2.93
CA LYS A 139 19.58 -9.46 -3.01
C LYS A 139 20.33 -9.26 -4.32
N SER A 140 19.75 -8.49 -5.22
CA SER A 140 20.33 -8.26 -6.53
C SER A 140 20.21 -6.78 -6.88
N ASN A 141 20.99 -6.38 -7.86
CA ASN A 141 21.06 -5.01 -8.32
C ASN A 141 19.88 -4.68 -9.25
N TYR A 142 18.65 -4.59 -8.69
CA TYR A 142 17.46 -4.25 -9.44
C TYR A 142 16.63 -3.16 -8.74
N ALA A 143 15.80 -2.48 -9.53
CA ALA A 143 14.82 -1.52 -9.06
C ALA A 143 13.38 -2.01 -9.31
N CYS A 144 12.43 -1.51 -8.52
CA CYS A 144 11.00 -1.72 -8.72
C CYS A 144 10.35 -0.37 -9.04
N ILE A 145 9.55 -0.32 -10.09
CA ILE A 145 8.83 0.87 -10.52
C ILE A 145 7.33 0.59 -10.55
N ALA A 146 6.52 1.43 -9.91
CA ALA A 146 5.06 1.37 -9.95
C ALA A 146 4.49 2.63 -10.60
N PRO A 147 4.47 2.69 -11.94
CA PRO A 147 4.14 3.90 -12.67
C PRO A 147 2.64 4.13 -12.83
N PHE A 148 1.83 3.10 -12.58
CA PHE A 148 0.41 3.10 -12.87
C PHE A 148 -0.45 3.28 -11.61
N THR A 149 -1.64 3.84 -11.81
CA THR A 149 -2.66 3.93 -10.78
C THR A 149 -4.05 3.77 -11.40
N ASN A 150 -5.05 3.49 -10.58
CA ASN A 150 -6.45 3.45 -11.01
C ASN A 150 -7.09 4.85 -11.12
N TRP A 151 -6.33 5.91 -10.91
CA TRP A 151 -6.77 7.30 -11.04
C TRP A 151 -5.73 8.11 -11.83
N PRO A 152 -5.94 8.27 -13.15
CA PRO A 152 -4.96 8.89 -14.08
C PRO A 152 -4.38 10.23 -13.64
N PRO A 153 -5.14 11.16 -13.01
CA PRO A 153 -4.58 12.43 -12.54
C PRO A 153 -3.36 12.32 -11.64
N LYS A 154 -3.16 11.21 -10.95
CA LYS A 154 -1.99 10.97 -10.10
C LYS A 154 -0.93 10.04 -10.72
N GLU A 155 -1.02 9.76 -12.01
CA GLU A 155 0.05 9.06 -12.74
C GLU A 155 1.08 10.09 -13.25
N TRP A 156 2.33 9.96 -12.82
CA TRP A 156 3.42 10.70 -13.42
C TRP A 156 3.64 10.23 -14.86
N PRO A 157 3.96 11.12 -15.83
CA PRO A 157 4.06 10.75 -17.23
C PRO A 157 4.96 9.54 -17.49
N THR A 158 4.51 8.64 -18.37
CA THR A 158 5.20 7.38 -18.67
C THR A 158 6.57 7.61 -19.30
N ASP A 159 6.72 8.62 -20.14
CA ASP A 159 7.99 9.03 -20.77
C ASP A 159 9.03 9.41 -19.72
N LYS A 160 8.65 10.16 -18.68
CA LYS A 160 9.53 10.50 -17.56
C LYS A 160 9.94 9.28 -16.76
N TYR A 161 9.03 8.32 -16.55
CA TYR A 161 9.39 7.03 -15.95
C TYR A 161 10.37 6.23 -16.80
N ILE A 162 10.18 6.24 -18.13
CA ILE A 162 11.11 5.58 -19.06
C ILE A 162 12.50 6.23 -18.98
N ASP A 163 12.58 7.55 -18.90
CA ASP A 163 13.86 8.25 -18.78
C ASP A 163 14.54 7.97 -17.43
N VAL A 164 13.78 7.88 -16.34
CA VAL A 164 14.27 7.41 -15.05
C VAL A 164 14.82 5.98 -15.16
N CYS A 165 14.12 5.08 -15.86
CA CYS A 165 14.61 3.73 -16.08
C CYS A 165 15.93 3.69 -16.86
N LYS A 166 16.06 4.50 -17.93
CA LYS A 166 17.34 4.65 -18.69
C LYS A 166 18.46 5.14 -17.77
N TYR A 167 18.16 6.12 -16.91
CA TYR A 167 19.12 6.62 -15.94
C TYR A 167 19.57 5.55 -14.95
N LEU A 168 18.64 4.79 -14.38
CA LEU A 168 18.97 3.68 -13.49
C LEU A 168 19.85 2.63 -14.14
N ILE A 169 19.57 2.28 -15.41
CA ILE A 169 20.39 1.35 -16.20
C ILE A 169 21.80 1.91 -16.40
N SER A 170 21.93 3.23 -16.72
CA SER A 170 23.24 3.87 -16.87
C SER A 170 24.07 3.91 -15.58
N LYS A 171 23.39 3.88 -14.41
CA LYS A 171 24.01 3.74 -13.08
C LYS A 171 24.27 2.29 -12.67
N GLY A 172 24.12 1.35 -13.59
CA GLY A 172 24.45 -0.05 -13.40
C GLY A 172 23.35 -0.89 -12.78
N VAL A 173 22.11 -0.39 -12.64
CA VAL A 173 20.96 -1.23 -12.23
C VAL A 173 20.68 -2.26 -13.33
N SER A 174 20.75 -3.54 -12.99
CA SER A 174 20.76 -4.63 -13.98
C SER A 174 19.38 -4.98 -14.51
N LYS A 175 18.34 -4.81 -13.70
CA LYS A 175 16.93 -5.11 -14.04
C LYS A 175 15.98 -4.13 -13.38
N ILE A 176 14.87 -3.87 -14.07
CA ILE A 176 13.79 -3.04 -13.58
C ILE A 176 12.49 -3.84 -13.65
N TYR A 177 11.83 -4.00 -12.51
CA TYR A 177 10.54 -4.66 -12.41
C TYR A 177 9.42 -3.62 -12.42
N ILE A 178 8.52 -3.70 -13.41
CA ILE A 178 7.34 -2.84 -13.49
C ILE A 178 6.19 -3.51 -12.76
N LEU A 179 5.74 -2.88 -11.68
CA LEU A 179 4.66 -3.33 -10.82
C LEU A 179 3.34 -2.64 -11.19
N GLY A 180 2.25 -3.36 -11.08
CA GLY A 180 0.90 -2.85 -11.35
C GLY A 180 -0.16 -3.94 -11.22
N SER A 181 -1.40 -3.59 -11.47
CA SER A 181 -2.52 -4.51 -11.54
C SER A 181 -2.55 -5.30 -12.87
N SER A 182 -3.42 -6.30 -12.96
CA SER A 182 -3.64 -7.05 -14.22
C SER A 182 -4.18 -6.17 -15.34
N GLU A 183 -5.02 -5.21 -14.99
CA GLU A 183 -5.62 -4.25 -15.93
C GLU A 183 -4.56 -3.31 -16.55
N GLU A 184 -3.47 -3.08 -15.83
CA GLU A 184 -2.36 -2.22 -16.26
C GLU A 184 -1.30 -2.97 -17.07
N SER A 185 -1.41 -4.29 -17.19
CA SER A 185 -0.40 -5.13 -17.86
C SER A 185 -0.17 -4.75 -19.33
N SER A 186 -1.17 -4.25 -20.04
CA SER A 186 -1.04 -3.77 -21.43
C SER A 186 -0.15 -2.52 -21.54
N LYS A 187 -0.18 -1.63 -20.54
CA LYS A 187 0.65 -0.42 -20.50
C LYS A 187 2.16 -0.73 -20.43
N PHE A 188 2.54 -1.94 -20.02
CA PHE A 188 3.94 -2.38 -19.97
C PHE A 188 4.63 -2.35 -21.34
N GLU A 189 3.89 -2.48 -22.42
CA GLU A 189 4.46 -2.47 -23.79
C GLU A 189 5.29 -1.22 -24.07
N LEU A 190 4.88 -0.06 -23.55
CA LEU A 190 5.62 1.19 -23.67
C LEU A 190 7.04 1.08 -23.07
N PHE A 191 7.15 0.41 -21.94
CA PHE A 191 8.44 0.18 -21.26
C PHE A 191 9.30 -0.84 -22.02
N SER A 192 8.71 -1.96 -22.46
CA SER A 192 9.44 -3.00 -23.19
C SER A 192 9.98 -2.52 -24.51
N ASN A 193 9.22 -1.70 -25.24
CA ASN A 193 9.65 -1.11 -26.52
C ASN A 193 10.82 -0.13 -26.32
N ALA A 194 10.82 0.64 -25.23
CA ALA A 194 11.84 1.65 -24.96
C ALA A 194 13.13 1.08 -24.33
N LEU A 195 13.04 0.00 -23.58
CA LEU A 195 14.10 -0.49 -22.67
C LEU A 195 14.52 -1.94 -22.92
N GLY A 196 13.80 -2.64 -23.80
CA GLY A 196 14.13 -4.01 -24.20
C GLY A 196 14.19 -5.00 -23.03
N PRO A 197 15.21 -5.88 -22.97
CA PRO A 197 15.28 -6.96 -21.99
C PRO A 197 15.64 -6.50 -20.55
N ASN A 198 15.89 -5.20 -20.36
CA ASN A 198 16.23 -4.68 -19.03
C ASN A 198 15.01 -4.53 -18.13
N VAL A 199 13.79 -4.55 -18.69
CA VAL A 199 12.54 -4.44 -17.95
C VAL A 199 11.78 -5.75 -17.90
N ILE A 200 11.13 -6.00 -16.78
CA ILE A 200 10.37 -7.22 -16.52
C ILE A 200 8.96 -6.84 -16.08
N ASN A 201 7.94 -7.33 -16.79
CA ASN A 201 6.55 -7.14 -16.45
C ASN A 201 6.14 -8.00 -15.25
N ARG A 202 5.69 -7.33 -14.18
CA ARG A 202 5.12 -7.95 -12.98
C ARG A 202 3.65 -7.60 -12.76
N CYS A 203 3.04 -6.75 -13.64
CA CYS A 203 1.66 -6.30 -13.49
C CYS A 203 0.69 -7.49 -13.44
N GLY A 204 0.04 -7.69 -12.29
CA GLY A 204 -0.97 -8.72 -12.07
C GLY A 204 -0.53 -10.18 -12.22
N LYS A 205 0.78 -10.43 -12.38
CA LYS A 205 1.30 -11.77 -12.72
C LYS A 205 1.62 -12.64 -11.51
N GLN A 206 1.58 -12.06 -10.32
CA GLN A 206 2.02 -12.77 -9.12
C GLN A 206 1.10 -12.48 -7.94
N HIS A 207 1.21 -13.34 -6.93
CA HIS A 207 0.57 -13.09 -5.66
C HIS A 207 1.20 -11.86 -4.99
N ILE A 208 0.40 -11.01 -4.37
CA ILE A 208 0.83 -9.73 -3.78
C ILE A 208 1.95 -9.89 -2.72
N LEU A 209 1.99 -11.01 -2.01
CA LEU A 209 3.07 -11.31 -1.06
C LEU A 209 4.40 -11.61 -1.76
N ASN A 210 4.38 -12.07 -3.01
CA ASN A 210 5.60 -12.20 -3.81
C ASN A 210 6.14 -10.82 -4.22
N ASP A 211 5.25 -9.85 -4.49
CA ASP A 211 5.67 -8.47 -4.78
C ASP A 211 6.23 -7.78 -3.53
N TYR A 212 5.69 -8.07 -2.34
CA TYR A 212 6.32 -7.66 -1.08
C TYR A 212 7.74 -8.24 -0.93
N GLY A 213 7.92 -9.50 -1.29
CA GLY A 213 9.24 -10.16 -1.29
C GLY A 213 10.21 -9.54 -2.27
N LEU A 214 9.75 -9.26 -3.49
CA LEU A 214 10.52 -8.58 -4.51
C LEU A 214 10.95 -7.18 -4.01
N LEU A 215 10.03 -6.39 -3.49
CA LEU A 215 10.33 -5.07 -2.92
C LEU A 215 11.37 -5.15 -1.81
N SER A 216 11.22 -6.08 -0.86
CA SER A 216 12.13 -6.19 0.30
C SER A 216 13.60 -6.49 -0.06
N LYS A 217 13.90 -6.82 -1.31
CA LYS A 217 15.23 -7.11 -1.85
C LYS A 217 15.66 -6.12 -2.91
N ALA A 218 14.77 -5.23 -3.35
CA ALA A 218 15.07 -4.22 -4.34
C ALA A 218 16.06 -3.18 -3.79
N ARG A 219 16.93 -2.67 -4.67
CA ARG A 219 17.84 -1.59 -4.35
C ARG A 219 17.11 -0.28 -4.10
N LEU A 220 16.05 -0.04 -4.88
CA LEU A 220 15.14 1.09 -4.67
C LEU A 220 13.76 0.84 -5.30
N PHE A 221 12.79 1.60 -4.84
CA PHE A 221 11.45 1.69 -5.39
C PHE A 221 11.15 3.13 -5.83
N ILE A 222 10.46 3.30 -6.96
CA ILE A 222 9.92 4.60 -7.39
C ILE A 222 8.47 4.38 -7.82
N GLY A 223 7.56 5.22 -7.33
CA GLY A 223 6.15 5.09 -7.72
C GLY A 223 5.28 6.23 -7.23
N ASN A 224 4.09 6.31 -7.82
CA ASN A 224 3.05 7.25 -7.41
C ASN A 224 2.44 6.85 -6.05
N ASP A 225 1.65 7.74 -5.46
CA ASP A 225 0.81 7.43 -4.29
C ASP A 225 -0.17 6.29 -4.61
N SER A 226 0.25 5.07 -4.28
CA SER A 226 -0.48 3.83 -4.55
C SER A 226 -0.21 2.78 -3.46
N SER A 227 -0.87 1.63 -3.56
CA SER A 227 -0.63 0.51 -2.62
C SER A 227 0.82 0.02 -2.65
N MET A 228 1.51 0.08 -3.80
CA MET A 228 2.91 -0.34 -3.92
C MET A 228 3.85 0.60 -3.15
N MET A 229 3.55 1.90 -3.08
CA MET A 229 4.28 2.86 -2.23
C MET A 229 4.19 2.46 -0.75
N HIS A 230 2.98 2.18 -0.24
CA HIS A 230 2.83 1.73 1.15
C HIS A 230 3.54 0.39 1.39
N MET A 231 3.50 -0.51 0.42
CA MET A 231 4.18 -1.80 0.50
C MET A 231 5.70 -1.63 0.51
N SER A 232 6.27 -0.75 -0.31
CA SER A 232 7.70 -0.46 -0.34
C SER A 232 8.20 0.15 0.98
N ALA A 233 7.41 1.07 1.55
CA ALA A 233 7.70 1.64 2.86
C ALA A 233 7.76 0.56 3.95
N LEU A 234 6.76 -0.34 3.98
CA LEU A 234 6.68 -1.43 4.95
C LEU A 234 7.71 -2.54 4.72
N SER A 235 8.21 -2.71 3.50
CA SER A 235 9.26 -3.67 3.17
C SER A 235 10.68 -3.14 3.43
N LYS A 236 10.81 -1.89 3.90
CA LYS A 236 12.07 -1.19 4.14
C LYS A 236 12.90 -0.97 2.87
N THR A 237 12.24 -0.89 1.74
CA THR A 237 12.89 -0.56 0.47
C THR A 237 13.16 0.94 0.41
N PRO A 238 14.38 1.39 0.11
CA PRO A 238 14.61 2.80 -0.19
C PRO A 238 13.66 3.26 -1.29
N SER A 239 12.83 4.27 -1.03
CA SER A 239 11.66 4.58 -1.85
C SER A 239 11.59 6.05 -2.20
N ILE A 240 11.30 6.34 -3.48
CA ILE A 240 10.94 7.66 -3.96
C ILE A 240 9.45 7.68 -4.27
N CYS A 241 8.72 8.48 -3.51
CA CYS A 241 7.26 8.55 -3.52
C CYS A 241 6.82 9.82 -4.23
N LEU A 242 6.11 9.67 -5.36
CA LEU A 242 5.68 10.78 -6.20
C LEU A 242 4.26 11.20 -5.86
N PHE A 243 4.06 12.46 -5.56
CA PHE A 243 2.77 13.03 -5.17
C PHE A 243 2.37 14.21 -6.06
N GLY A 244 1.08 14.26 -6.37
CA GLY A 244 0.43 15.36 -7.11
C GLY A 244 -0.90 15.71 -6.44
N PRO A 245 -2.06 15.31 -7.03
CA PRO A 245 -3.40 15.69 -6.54
C PRO A 245 -3.87 14.88 -5.32
N THR A 246 -2.98 14.26 -4.57
CA THR A 246 -3.25 13.61 -3.30
C THR A 246 -2.50 14.29 -2.17
N ASP A 247 -3.07 14.25 -0.96
CA ASP A 247 -2.52 14.94 0.20
C ASP A 247 -1.32 14.16 0.77
N ASP A 248 -0.12 14.60 0.45
CA ASP A 248 1.12 14.03 0.94
C ASP A 248 1.26 14.09 2.46
N LYS A 249 0.72 15.16 3.12
CA LYS A 249 0.71 15.26 4.58
C LYS A 249 -0.08 14.14 5.24
N VAL A 250 -1.07 13.60 4.54
CA VAL A 250 -1.91 12.51 5.04
C VAL A 250 -1.32 11.14 4.70
N TYR A 251 -0.89 10.94 3.46
CA TYR A 251 -0.59 9.60 2.93
C TYR A 251 0.89 9.29 2.75
N PHE A 252 1.78 10.29 2.72
CA PHE A 252 3.21 10.02 2.63
C PHE A 252 3.70 9.27 3.87
N PRO A 253 4.47 8.18 3.71
CA PRO A 253 4.96 7.37 4.83
C PRO A 253 6.19 8.03 5.51
N GLU A 254 6.02 9.26 6.01
CA GLU A 254 7.06 10.11 6.59
C GLU A 254 7.77 9.49 7.82
N ILE A 255 7.08 8.58 8.51
CA ILE A 255 7.65 7.87 9.67
C ILE A 255 8.79 6.90 9.30
N PHE A 256 8.93 6.58 8.00
CA PHE A 256 9.96 5.69 7.48
C PHE A 256 11.10 6.49 6.84
N PRO A 257 12.28 6.56 7.46
CA PRO A 257 13.37 7.44 7.00
C PRO A 257 13.96 7.08 5.63
N HIS A 258 13.68 5.89 5.12
CA HIS A 258 14.07 5.43 3.80
C HIS A 258 13.10 5.83 2.69
N CYS A 259 12.03 6.55 3.02
CA CYS A 259 11.07 7.08 2.05
C CYS A 259 11.37 8.56 1.76
N HIS A 260 11.48 8.91 0.50
CA HIS A 260 11.75 10.25 0.02
C HIS A 260 10.56 10.78 -0.77
N LEU A 261 10.08 11.96 -0.40
CA LEU A 261 8.99 12.64 -1.08
C LEU A 261 9.53 13.45 -2.26
N VAL A 262 8.89 13.31 -3.43
CA VAL A 262 8.95 14.27 -4.53
C VAL A 262 7.52 14.59 -4.93
N ARG A 263 7.18 15.87 -4.97
CA ARG A 263 5.81 16.28 -5.23
C ARG A 263 5.73 17.34 -6.32
N SER A 264 4.52 17.51 -6.86
CA SER A 264 4.15 18.66 -7.70
C SER A 264 4.50 19.97 -7.00
N SER A 265 4.94 20.95 -7.74
CA SER A 265 5.17 22.32 -7.27
C SER A 265 3.87 23.03 -6.91
N GLU A 266 2.75 22.60 -7.51
CA GLU A 266 1.42 23.13 -7.21
C GLU A 266 0.93 22.60 -5.85
N ALA A 267 0.22 23.46 -5.12
CA ALA A 267 -0.39 23.07 -3.86
C ALA A 267 -1.48 22.01 -4.07
N TYR A 268 -1.53 21.00 -3.20
CA TYR A 268 -2.54 19.93 -3.22
C TYR A 268 -3.98 20.48 -3.38
N VAL A 269 -4.32 21.54 -2.64
CA VAL A 269 -5.67 22.14 -2.67
C VAL A 269 -6.03 22.66 -4.06
N ASP A 270 -5.07 23.22 -4.79
CA ASP A 270 -5.30 23.77 -6.12
C ASP A 270 -5.39 22.66 -7.18
N LEU A 271 -4.56 21.63 -7.05
CA LEU A 271 -4.68 20.43 -7.88
C LEU A 271 -6.04 19.73 -7.70
N VAL A 272 -6.54 19.60 -6.47
CA VAL A 272 -7.85 19.02 -6.20
C VAL A 272 -8.98 19.82 -6.84
N LYS A 273 -8.91 21.17 -6.84
CA LYS A 273 -9.90 22.01 -7.55
C LYS A 273 -9.92 21.72 -9.05
N LYS A 274 -8.76 21.46 -9.64
CA LYS A 274 -8.66 21.08 -11.06
C LYS A 274 -9.35 19.73 -11.33
N THR A 275 -9.32 18.77 -10.40
CA THR A 275 -9.97 17.47 -10.60
C THR A 275 -11.49 17.56 -10.75
N ASN A 276 -12.12 18.56 -10.16
CA ASN A 276 -13.57 18.76 -10.27
C ASN A 276 -14.01 19.31 -11.63
N ASN A 277 -13.07 19.85 -12.42
CA ASN A 277 -13.30 20.50 -13.72
C ASN A 277 -12.78 19.69 -14.90
N PHE A 278 -12.12 18.54 -14.65
CA PHE A 278 -11.49 17.75 -15.70
C PHE A 278 -12.17 16.41 -15.91
N THR A 279 -12.20 15.95 -17.15
CA THR A 279 -12.42 14.55 -17.45
C THR A 279 -11.33 13.73 -16.74
N LEU A 280 -11.69 12.58 -16.21
CA LEU A 280 -10.85 11.69 -15.37
C LEU A 280 -9.50 11.25 -16.01
N ASN A 281 -9.17 11.72 -17.20
CA ASN A 281 -8.02 11.27 -17.99
C ASN A 281 -6.82 12.24 -18.02
N ASN A 282 -6.91 13.42 -17.39
CA ASN A 282 -5.82 14.39 -17.43
C ASN A 282 -4.81 14.13 -16.32
N CYS A 283 -3.53 14.02 -16.67
CA CYS A 283 -2.43 14.01 -15.71
C CYS A 283 -2.35 15.36 -14.98
N LEU A 284 -2.14 15.32 -13.67
CA LEU A 284 -1.89 16.49 -12.83
C LEU A 284 -0.53 16.38 -12.12
N MET A 285 0.41 15.65 -12.73
CA MET A 285 1.74 15.43 -12.20
C MET A 285 2.84 15.81 -13.19
N ASP A 286 2.51 16.54 -14.27
CA ASP A 286 3.50 16.94 -15.28
C ASP A 286 4.60 17.82 -14.71
N ASP A 287 4.32 18.58 -13.68
CA ASP A 287 5.26 19.49 -13.03
C ASP A 287 6.11 18.83 -11.92
N VAL A 288 5.85 17.55 -11.58
CA VAL A 288 6.74 16.80 -10.70
C VAL A 288 8.13 16.74 -11.33
N ASN A 289 9.09 17.34 -10.64
CA ASN A 289 10.39 17.68 -11.20
C ASN A 289 11.27 16.43 -11.38
N TYR A 290 11.62 16.12 -12.63
CA TYR A 290 12.49 15.00 -12.98
C TYR A 290 13.87 15.09 -12.28
N ASN A 291 14.48 16.28 -12.23
CA ASN A 291 15.81 16.42 -11.61
C ASN A 291 15.79 16.12 -10.13
N GLN A 292 14.70 16.46 -9.40
CA GLN A 292 14.54 16.07 -8.00
C GLN A 292 14.46 14.55 -7.83
N VAL A 293 13.83 13.85 -8.77
CA VAL A 293 13.80 12.37 -8.75
C VAL A 293 15.22 11.83 -8.94
N ILE A 294 15.98 12.37 -9.89
CA ILE A 294 17.38 11.97 -10.14
C ILE A 294 18.26 12.22 -8.92
N GLU A 295 18.16 13.38 -8.28
CA GLU A 295 18.90 13.69 -7.05
C GLU A 295 18.62 12.66 -5.93
N LYS A 296 17.36 12.24 -5.78
CA LYS A 296 17.01 11.21 -4.80
C LYS A 296 17.54 9.83 -5.19
N ILE A 297 17.55 9.50 -6.50
CA ILE A 297 18.17 8.26 -6.99
C ILE A 297 19.66 8.26 -6.64
N ASP A 298 20.38 9.32 -6.94
CA ASP A 298 21.81 9.42 -6.65
C ASP A 298 22.10 9.34 -5.15
N LEU A 299 21.28 9.97 -4.32
CA LEU A 299 21.37 9.87 -2.87
C LEU A 299 21.26 8.40 -2.40
N ILE A 300 20.28 7.66 -2.92
CA ILE A 300 20.04 6.25 -2.54
C ILE A 300 21.12 5.32 -3.09
N LEU A 301 21.57 5.53 -4.32
CA LEU A 301 22.52 4.63 -4.96
C LEU A 301 23.95 4.79 -4.42
N ASN A 302 24.29 5.96 -3.85
CA ASN A 302 25.60 6.27 -3.29
C ASN A 302 25.69 6.04 -1.77
N ALA A 303 24.56 5.70 -1.09
CA ALA A 303 24.51 5.34 0.33
C ALA A 303 24.84 3.85 0.55
#